data_d1fb3deb6765c12cb69cd4f95dfe8fff
#
_entry.id   d1fb3deb6765c12cb69cd4f95dfe8fff
#
_cell.length_a   1.000
_cell.length_b   1.000
_cell.length_c   1.000
_cell.angle_alpha   90.00
_cell.angle_beta   90.00
_cell.angle_gamma   90.00
#
_symmetry.space_group_name_H-M   'P 1'
#
loop_
_entity.id
_entity.type
_entity.pdbx_description
1 polymer ?
#
loop_
_entity_poly.entity_id
_entity_poly.type
_entity_poly.pdbx_seq_one_letter_code
_entity_poly.pdbx_strand_id
1 'polypeptide(L)'
;MDGKSAATEAGTFLGEFPYVRIGSGPEKLVILPGVTLENEPPNRFAAWIYRLGFGRFARDYTVYVINRRRGMPPGYTTRDLARDYARVMEGVLGPSHLMGFSTGGSIAQYVALDHPVALQSLILVVSACRLSEEGRKTCERWQTLGRERRWRELRADMASVTVSGETNKRLARAFMKVFGRLVLKVPSDPQDFLTTLEADLGHDTSGRLGEISAPSLIIGGSEDPFFSEDLLRKTAEKIPDATLRLYEGVGHGIPKERKRRYEQDALAFLDDHRGGSSGQRDRTTPSRTKGMR
;
A
#
# COMPACT_ATOMS: atom_id res chain seq x y z
N MET A 1 31.06 9.03 6.93
CA MET A 1 29.59 8.89 7.03
C MET A 1 29.27 7.41 7.08
N ASP A 2 29.17 6.90 8.29
CA ASP A 2 29.03 5.46 8.53
C ASP A 2 27.66 4.97 8.04
N GLY A 3 27.67 4.32 6.89
CA GLY A 3 26.52 3.60 6.38
C GLY A 3 26.23 2.35 7.21
N LYS A 4 25.69 2.52 8.41
CA LYS A 4 25.10 1.39 9.13
C LYS A 4 24.01 0.81 8.23
N SER A 5 24.29 -0.33 7.61
CA SER A 5 23.30 -1.10 6.86
C SER A 5 22.09 -1.30 7.77
N ALA A 6 20.94 -0.74 7.39
CA ALA A 6 19.71 -0.88 8.15
C ALA A 6 19.48 -2.37 8.44
N ALA A 7 19.39 -2.73 9.72
CA ALA A 7 19.13 -4.11 10.14
C ALA A 7 17.84 -4.59 9.49
N THR A 8 17.86 -5.80 8.94
CA THR A 8 16.69 -6.42 8.31
C THR A 8 16.41 -7.74 9.01
N GLU A 9 15.21 -7.91 9.49
CA GLU A 9 14.76 -9.10 10.20
C GLU A 9 13.44 -9.58 9.58
N ALA A 10 13.26 -10.88 9.47
CA ALA A 10 12.00 -11.50 9.08
C ALA A 10 11.45 -12.32 10.24
N GLY A 11 10.14 -12.30 10.41
CA GLY A 11 9.46 -13.02 11.49
C GLY A 11 7.97 -13.17 11.20
N THR A 12 7.25 -13.55 12.25
CA THR A 12 5.80 -13.73 12.19
C THR A 12 5.18 -13.13 13.46
N PHE A 13 4.28 -12.16 13.32
CA PHE A 13 3.50 -11.66 14.45
C PHE A 13 2.36 -12.63 14.78
N LEU A 14 2.12 -12.83 16.06
CA LEU A 14 1.03 -13.67 16.59
C LEU A 14 1.02 -15.10 16.00
N GLY A 15 2.14 -15.58 15.45
CA GLY A 15 2.22 -16.87 14.75
C GLY A 15 1.53 -16.92 13.38
N GLU A 16 0.90 -15.83 12.93
CA GLU A 16 0.03 -15.81 11.75
C GLU A 16 0.46 -14.83 10.65
N PHE A 17 1.07 -13.69 11.01
CA PHE A 17 1.32 -12.57 10.09
C PHE A 17 2.80 -12.46 9.76
N PRO A 18 3.23 -12.94 8.58
CA PRO A 18 4.62 -12.83 8.15
C PRO A 18 5.02 -11.37 7.96
N TYR A 19 6.18 -10.98 8.46
CA TYR A 19 6.69 -9.62 8.30
C TYR A 19 8.17 -9.54 7.97
N VAL A 20 8.57 -8.41 7.40
CA VAL A 20 9.96 -7.94 7.37
C VAL A 20 10.05 -6.64 8.12
N ARG A 21 10.96 -6.57 9.10
CA ARG A 21 11.36 -5.33 9.76
C ARG A 21 12.62 -4.77 9.11
N ILE A 22 12.65 -3.49 8.83
CA ILE A 22 13.78 -2.80 8.22
C ILE A 22 14.06 -1.53 9.03
N GLY A 23 15.30 -1.35 9.46
CA GLY A 23 15.67 -0.17 10.25
C GLY A 23 15.34 -0.30 11.74
N SER A 24 15.59 0.80 12.46
CA SER A 24 15.40 0.90 13.92
C SER A 24 15.10 2.34 14.35
N GLY A 25 14.43 3.11 13.49
CA GLY A 25 13.97 4.47 13.83
C GLY A 25 12.96 4.46 14.97
N PRO A 26 12.77 5.61 15.64
CA PRO A 26 11.92 5.69 16.84
C PRO A 26 10.43 5.51 16.53
N GLU A 27 10.01 5.88 15.33
CA GLU A 27 8.62 5.77 14.91
C GLU A 27 8.40 4.57 13.98
N LYS A 28 7.18 4.08 13.94
CA LYS A 28 6.84 2.88 13.20
C LYS A 28 6.06 3.23 11.94
N LEU A 29 6.50 2.66 10.82
CA LEU A 29 5.78 2.69 9.55
C LEU A 29 5.36 1.26 9.19
N VAL A 30 4.07 0.97 9.27
CA VAL A 30 3.49 -0.28 8.82
C VAL A 30 3.15 -0.18 7.35
N ILE A 31 3.59 -1.16 6.56
CA ILE A 31 3.34 -1.22 5.12
C ILE A 31 2.52 -2.45 4.80
N LEU A 32 1.37 -2.25 4.17
CA LEU A 32 0.52 -3.31 3.65
C LEU A 32 0.76 -3.43 2.13
N PRO A 33 1.32 -4.54 1.66
CA PRO A 33 1.56 -4.75 0.23
C PRO A 33 0.25 -4.94 -0.55
N GLY A 34 0.28 -4.66 -1.84
CA GLY A 34 -0.77 -5.01 -2.78
C GLY A 34 -1.02 -6.52 -2.84
N VAL A 35 -1.81 -6.97 -3.81
CA VAL A 35 -2.07 -8.40 -4.00
C VAL A 35 -0.76 -9.17 -4.22
N THR A 36 -0.58 -10.28 -3.51
CA THR A 36 0.55 -11.20 -3.62
C THR A 36 0.05 -12.59 -3.98
N LEU A 37 0.85 -13.37 -4.69
CA LEU A 37 0.51 -14.76 -5.01
C LEU A 37 0.63 -15.67 -3.79
N GLU A 38 1.53 -15.35 -2.87
CA GLU A 38 1.78 -16.13 -1.65
C GLU A 38 1.85 -15.20 -0.43
N ASN A 39 1.38 -15.72 0.70
CA ASN A 39 1.51 -15.10 2.03
C ASN A 39 2.55 -15.84 2.89
N GLU A 40 3.57 -16.41 2.25
CA GLU A 40 4.65 -17.13 2.94
C GLU A 40 5.55 -16.17 3.73
N PRO A 41 6.17 -16.65 4.81
CA PRO A 41 7.23 -15.91 5.48
C PRO A 41 8.32 -15.54 4.48
N PRO A 42 8.75 -14.27 4.44
CA PRO A 42 9.72 -13.82 3.46
C PRO A 42 11.07 -14.48 3.71
N ASN A 43 11.66 -15.06 2.67
CA ASN A 43 13.03 -15.55 2.71
C ASN A 43 14.04 -14.38 2.63
N ARG A 44 15.33 -14.66 2.80
CA ARG A 44 16.41 -13.65 2.77
C ARG A 44 16.41 -12.79 1.48
N PHE A 45 16.05 -13.39 0.34
CA PHE A 45 15.98 -12.66 -0.93
C PHE A 45 14.77 -11.70 -0.95
N ALA A 46 13.60 -12.16 -0.53
CA ALA A 46 12.41 -11.33 -0.42
C ALA A 46 12.64 -10.17 0.59
N ALA A 47 13.27 -10.45 1.73
CA ALA A 47 13.64 -9.42 2.70
C ALA A 47 14.61 -8.38 2.11
N TRP A 48 15.57 -8.80 1.29
CA TRP A 48 16.47 -7.91 0.57
C TRP A 48 15.72 -7.04 -0.46
N ILE A 49 14.76 -7.59 -1.19
CA ILE A 49 13.88 -6.84 -2.12
C ILE A 49 13.09 -5.76 -1.36
N TYR A 50 12.47 -6.12 -0.23
CA TYR A 50 11.76 -5.14 0.60
C TYR A 50 12.71 -4.04 1.12
N ARG A 51 13.93 -4.39 1.51
CA ARG A 51 14.95 -3.42 1.90
C ARG A 51 15.30 -2.46 0.76
N LEU A 52 15.43 -2.94 -0.46
CA LEU A 52 15.64 -2.08 -1.64
C LEU A 52 14.42 -1.19 -1.91
N GLY A 53 13.22 -1.71 -1.70
CA GLY A 53 11.96 -0.98 -1.87
C GLY A 53 11.77 0.13 -0.85
N PHE A 54 12.03 -0.14 0.42
CA PHE A 54 11.64 0.72 1.55
C PHE A 54 12.80 1.23 2.40
N GLY A 55 14.05 0.94 2.03
CA GLY A 55 15.23 1.32 2.81
C GLY A 55 15.41 2.82 3.01
N ARG A 56 14.78 3.66 2.17
CA ARG A 56 14.80 5.11 2.36
C ARG A 56 13.99 5.53 3.58
N PHE A 57 12.82 4.94 3.79
CA PHE A 57 11.99 5.15 4.98
C PHE A 57 12.68 4.62 6.24
N ALA A 58 13.43 3.52 6.12
CA ALA A 58 14.10 2.87 7.23
C ALA A 58 15.31 3.66 7.79
N ARG A 59 15.62 4.85 7.27
CA ARG A 59 16.61 5.77 7.85
C ARG A 59 16.06 6.46 9.10
N ASP A 60 14.76 6.76 9.07
CA ASP A 60 14.08 7.56 10.09
C ASP A 60 13.01 6.77 10.84
N TYR A 61 12.51 5.68 10.25
CA TYR A 61 11.44 4.84 10.78
C TYR A 61 11.89 3.40 11.00
N THR A 62 11.25 2.70 11.94
CA THR A 62 11.21 1.24 11.92
C THR A 62 10.09 0.81 11.00
N VAL A 63 10.46 0.27 9.83
CA VAL A 63 9.50 -0.13 8.79
C VAL A 63 9.12 -1.59 8.98
N TYR A 64 7.83 -1.88 9.06
CA TYR A 64 7.28 -3.23 9.08
C TYR A 64 6.47 -3.47 7.81
N VAL A 65 6.97 -4.31 6.90
CA VAL A 65 6.18 -4.81 5.77
C VAL A 65 5.48 -6.07 6.23
N ILE A 66 4.16 -6.03 6.39
CA ILE A 66 3.38 -7.13 6.98
C ILE A 66 2.52 -7.75 5.87
N ASN A 67 2.73 -9.04 5.60
CA ASN A 67 1.88 -9.80 4.69
C ASN A 67 0.58 -10.27 5.40
N ARG A 68 -0.41 -10.60 4.58
CA ARG A 68 -1.66 -11.22 5.07
C ARG A 68 -1.37 -12.56 5.72
N ARG A 69 -2.26 -12.98 6.63
CA ARG A 69 -2.24 -14.35 7.18
C ARG A 69 -2.42 -15.40 6.09
N ARG A 70 -2.01 -16.60 6.39
CA ARG A 70 -2.28 -17.79 5.57
C ARG A 70 -3.59 -18.45 5.97
N GLY A 71 -4.15 -19.23 5.03
CA GLY A 71 -5.34 -20.01 5.29
C GLY A 71 -6.58 -19.15 5.55
N MET A 72 -6.75 -18.09 4.78
CA MET A 72 -7.96 -17.27 4.86
C MET A 72 -9.18 -18.07 4.41
N PRO A 73 -10.28 -18.08 5.18
CA PRO A 73 -11.49 -18.78 4.77
C PRO A 73 -12.13 -18.11 3.55
N PRO A 74 -12.88 -18.85 2.72
CA PRO A 74 -13.71 -18.27 1.68
C PRO A 74 -14.66 -17.21 2.23
N GLY A 75 -14.90 -16.13 1.47
CA GLY A 75 -15.75 -15.01 1.89
C GLY A 75 -15.11 -14.04 2.88
N TYR A 76 -13.79 -14.20 3.16
CA TYR A 76 -13.04 -13.27 3.99
C TYR A 76 -12.98 -11.90 3.31
N THR A 77 -13.52 -10.88 3.97
CA THR A 77 -13.68 -9.54 3.40
C THR A 77 -12.45 -8.66 3.63
N THR A 78 -12.38 -7.53 2.91
CA THR A 78 -11.37 -6.49 3.17
C THR A 78 -11.44 -5.97 4.63
N ARG A 79 -12.64 -5.94 5.22
CA ARG A 79 -12.85 -5.54 6.60
C ARG A 79 -12.32 -6.58 7.60
N ASP A 80 -12.44 -7.87 7.28
CA ASP A 80 -11.84 -8.94 8.09
C ASP A 80 -10.31 -8.88 8.04
N LEU A 81 -9.74 -8.63 6.85
CA LEU A 81 -8.31 -8.38 6.70
C LEU A 81 -7.85 -7.17 7.52
N ALA A 82 -8.62 -6.09 7.53
CA ALA A 82 -8.30 -4.91 8.33
C ALA A 82 -8.28 -5.21 9.83
N ARG A 83 -9.25 -6.00 10.32
CA ARG A 83 -9.29 -6.46 11.72
C ARG A 83 -8.04 -7.27 12.08
N ASP A 84 -7.56 -8.11 11.18
CA ASP A 84 -6.33 -8.88 11.36
C ASP A 84 -5.11 -7.97 11.57
N TYR A 85 -4.93 -6.95 10.71
CA TYR A 85 -3.84 -6.00 10.86
C TYR A 85 -3.98 -5.14 12.12
N ALA A 86 -5.21 -4.74 12.47
CA ALA A 86 -5.47 -4.00 13.69
C ALA A 86 -5.06 -4.80 14.94
N ARG A 87 -5.29 -6.11 14.99
CA ARG A 87 -4.80 -6.99 16.08
C ARG A 87 -3.27 -6.89 16.25
N VAL A 88 -2.52 -6.82 15.16
CA VAL A 88 -1.05 -6.67 15.22
C VAL A 88 -0.68 -5.26 15.66
N MET A 89 -1.33 -4.24 15.08
CA MET A 89 -1.01 -2.85 15.38
C MET A 89 -1.35 -2.50 16.83
N GLU A 90 -2.56 -2.78 17.28
CA GLU A 90 -3.01 -2.48 18.65
C GLU A 90 -2.32 -3.35 19.70
N GLY A 91 -2.19 -4.66 19.43
CA GLY A 91 -1.68 -5.62 20.41
C GLY A 91 -0.16 -5.73 20.51
N VAL A 92 0.58 -5.35 19.46
CA VAL A 92 2.04 -5.56 19.40
C VAL A 92 2.82 -4.28 19.11
N LEU A 93 2.38 -3.51 18.11
CA LEU A 93 3.15 -2.37 17.62
C LEU A 93 2.80 -1.05 18.33
N GLY A 94 1.54 -0.86 18.73
CA GLY A 94 0.99 0.42 19.15
C GLY A 94 0.68 1.33 17.96
N PRO A 95 0.16 2.55 18.21
CA PRO A 95 -0.17 3.51 17.16
C PRO A 95 0.99 3.73 16.21
N SER A 96 0.72 3.65 14.91
CA SER A 96 1.76 3.68 13.88
C SER A 96 1.27 4.43 12.64
N HIS A 97 2.19 4.92 11.83
CA HIS A 97 1.88 5.35 10.47
C HIS A 97 1.53 4.11 9.63
N LEU A 98 0.49 4.18 8.82
CA LEU A 98 0.04 3.08 7.97
C LEU A 98 0.12 3.46 6.50
N MET A 99 0.85 2.69 5.71
CA MET A 99 0.95 2.87 4.25
C MET A 99 0.43 1.62 3.54
N GLY A 100 -0.63 1.78 2.76
CA GLY A 100 -1.21 0.70 1.96
C GLY A 100 -0.97 0.88 0.48
N PHE A 101 -0.52 -0.17 -0.20
CA PHE A 101 -0.34 -0.20 -1.66
C PHE A 101 -1.48 -1.00 -2.30
N SER A 102 -2.20 -0.41 -3.29
CA SER A 102 -3.24 -1.11 -4.05
C SER A 102 -4.24 -1.80 -3.09
N THR A 103 -4.45 -3.11 -3.17
CA THR A 103 -5.25 -3.90 -2.21
C THR A 103 -4.88 -3.63 -0.75
N GLY A 104 -3.58 -3.43 -0.45
CA GLY A 104 -3.16 -3.03 0.89
C GLY A 104 -3.72 -1.67 1.32
N GLY A 105 -3.96 -0.76 0.37
CA GLY A 105 -4.63 0.51 0.61
C GLY A 105 -6.14 0.35 0.82
N SER A 106 -6.79 -0.58 0.10
CA SER A 106 -8.18 -0.97 0.35
C SER A 106 -8.35 -1.45 1.80
N ILE A 107 -7.43 -2.29 2.28
CA ILE A 107 -7.40 -2.79 3.66
C ILE A 107 -7.14 -1.64 4.65
N ALA A 108 -6.14 -0.79 4.37
CA ALA A 108 -5.74 0.31 5.25
C ALA A 108 -6.88 1.31 5.51
N GLN A 109 -7.77 1.52 4.54
CA GLN A 109 -8.95 2.36 4.72
C GLN A 109 -9.90 1.77 5.80
N TYR A 110 -10.13 0.45 5.81
CA TYR A 110 -10.93 -0.17 6.87
C TYR A 110 -10.22 -0.18 8.23
N VAL A 111 -8.88 -0.25 8.27
CA VAL A 111 -8.16 -0.03 9.53
C VAL A 111 -8.42 1.39 10.03
N ALA A 112 -8.36 2.40 9.15
CA ALA A 112 -8.61 3.79 9.53
C ALA A 112 -10.06 4.04 9.98
N LEU A 113 -11.04 3.35 9.39
CA LEU A 113 -12.46 3.47 9.69
C LEU A 113 -12.87 2.78 11.00
N ASP A 114 -12.38 1.55 11.19
CA ASP A 114 -12.88 0.69 12.26
C ASP A 114 -11.92 0.61 13.46
N HIS A 115 -10.65 1.01 13.28
CA HIS A 115 -9.58 0.95 14.28
C HIS A 115 -8.74 2.25 14.33
N PRO A 116 -9.36 3.43 14.42
CA PRO A 116 -8.65 4.71 14.31
C PRO A 116 -7.55 4.91 15.36
N VAL A 117 -7.68 4.29 16.54
CA VAL A 117 -6.67 4.36 17.61
C VAL A 117 -5.35 3.68 17.26
N ALA A 118 -5.35 2.79 16.25
CA ALA A 118 -4.14 2.12 15.75
C ALA A 118 -3.27 3.02 14.86
N LEU A 119 -3.80 4.19 14.40
CA LEU A 119 -3.15 5.02 13.40
C LEU A 119 -2.68 6.36 13.94
N GLN A 120 -1.48 6.76 13.50
CA GLN A 120 -0.99 8.14 13.59
C GLN A 120 -1.31 8.90 12.28
N SER A 121 -1.14 8.26 11.13
CA SER A 121 -1.50 8.78 9.81
C SER A 121 -1.73 7.66 8.81
N LEU A 122 -2.36 7.97 7.69
CA LEU A 122 -2.69 7.04 6.61
C LEU A 122 -2.06 7.49 5.30
N ILE A 123 -1.39 6.58 4.59
CA ILE A 123 -0.89 6.81 3.23
C ILE A 123 -1.48 5.74 2.30
N LEU A 124 -2.21 6.17 1.28
CA LEU A 124 -2.76 5.32 0.24
C LEU A 124 -1.93 5.50 -1.04
N VAL A 125 -1.24 4.46 -1.49
CA VAL A 125 -0.44 4.49 -2.72
C VAL A 125 -1.11 3.62 -3.76
N VAL A 126 -1.47 4.21 -4.89
CA VAL A 126 -2.23 3.57 -5.99
C VAL A 126 -3.44 2.81 -5.46
N SER A 127 -4.25 3.50 -4.64
CA SER A 127 -5.46 2.96 -4.03
C SER A 127 -6.49 4.06 -3.77
N ALA A 128 -7.77 3.75 -3.90
CA ALA A 128 -8.89 4.65 -3.68
C ALA A 128 -10.07 3.92 -3.01
N CYS A 129 -11.19 4.61 -2.82
CA CYS A 129 -12.34 4.11 -2.08
C CYS A 129 -13.00 2.85 -2.68
N ARG A 130 -12.76 2.55 -3.93
CA ARG A 130 -13.22 1.32 -4.62
C ARG A 130 -12.43 1.11 -5.91
N LEU A 131 -12.54 -0.07 -6.50
CA LEU A 131 -12.00 -0.35 -7.83
C LEU A 131 -12.79 0.39 -8.92
N SER A 132 -12.11 0.79 -9.98
CA SER A 132 -12.71 1.19 -11.25
C SER A 132 -13.34 -0.03 -11.95
N GLU A 133 -14.14 0.22 -12.97
CA GLU A 133 -14.71 -0.87 -13.79
C GLU A 133 -13.62 -1.70 -14.50
N GLU A 134 -12.56 -1.05 -14.99
CA GLU A 134 -11.41 -1.73 -15.61
C GLU A 134 -10.62 -2.55 -14.59
N GLY A 135 -10.41 -1.99 -13.39
CA GLY A 135 -9.78 -2.69 -12.27
C GLY A 135 -10.55 -3.93 -11.86
N ARG A 136 -11.89 -3.83 -11.75
CA ARG A 136 -12.77 -4.98 -11.46
C ARG A 136 -12.61 -6.09 -12.51
N LYS A 137 -12.73 -5.76 -13.80
CA LYS A 137 -12.53 -6.73 -14.91
C LYS A 137 -11.15 -7.38 -14.86
N THR A 138 -10.13 -6.63 -14.47
CA THR A 138 -8.78 -7.17 -14.33
C THR A 138 -8.68 -8.14 -13.16
N CYS A 139 -9.25 -7.81 -11.99
CA CYS A 139 -9.30 -8.71 -10.84
C CYS A 139 -10.09 -9.99 -11.15
N GLU A 140 -11.23 -9.89 -11.82
CA GLU A 140 -12.04 -11.05 -12.25
C GLU A 140 -11.26 -11.97 -13.20
N ARG A 141 -10.54 -11.38 -14.16
CA ARG A 141 -9.63 -12.13 -15.05
C ARG A 141 -8.52 -12.82 -14.26
N TRP A 142 -7.92 -12.16 -13.27
CA TRP A 142 -6.91 -12.76 -12.41
C TRP A 142 -7.46 -13.89 -11.54
N GLN A 143 -8.70 -13.77 -11.05
CA GLN A 143 -9.38 -14.88 -10.38
C GLN A 143 -9.54 -16.09 -11.31
N THR A 144 -9.98 -15.87 -12.54
CA THR A 144 -10.12 -16.95 -13.54
C THR A 144 -8.79 -17.65 -13.79
N LEU A 145 -7.73 -16.86 -14.07
CA LEU A 145 -6.39 -17.40 -14.31
C LEU A 145 -5.85 -18.15 -13.06
N GLY A 146 -6.15 -17.66 -11.86
CA GLY A 146 -5.76 -18.31 -10.61
C GLY A 146 -6.48 -19.63 -10.38
N ARG A 147 -7.81 -19.70 -10.58
CA ARG A 147 -8.62 -20.92 -10.48
C ARG A 147 -8.16 -21.99 -11.47
N GLU A 148 -7.84 -21.57 -12.70
CA GLU A 148 -7.32 -22.44 -13.78
C GLU A 148 -5.83 -22.76 -13.63
N ARG A 149 -5.16 -22.24 -12.59
CA ARG A 149 -3.72 -22.40 -12.34
C ARG A 149 -2.83 -21.95 -13.53
N ARG A 150 -3.30 -20.99 -14.32
CA ARG A 150 -2.57 -20.40 -15.48
C ARG A 150 -1.56 -19.35 -14.99
N TRP A 151 -0.68 -19.75 -14.12
CA TRP A 151 0.27 -18.87 -13.41
C TRP A 151 1.21 -18.10 -14.33
N ARG A 152 1.56 -18.67 -15.47
CA ARG A 152 2.44 -18.01 -16.46
C ARG A 152 1.76 -16.78 -17.03
N GLU A 153 0.49 -16.87 -17.35
CA GLU A 153 -0.31 -15.78 -17.89
C GLU A 153 -0.64 -14.76 -16.81
N LEU A 154 -1.04 -15.23 -15.65
CA LEU A 154 -1.32 -14.37 -14.50
C LEU A 154 -0.12 -13.49 -14.14
N ARG A 155 1.08 -14.06 -13.98
CA ARG A 155 2.30 -13.28 -13.68
C ARG A 155 2.64 -12.28 -14.76
N ALA A 156 2.45 -12.65 -16.03
CA ALA A 156 2.69 -11.75 -17.16
C ALA A 156 1.70 -10.57 -17.15
N ASP A 157 0.45 -10.84 -16.84
CA ASP A 157 -0.59 -9.81 -16.76
C ASP A 157 -0.37 -8.88 -15.55
N MET A 158 -0.12 -9.43 -14.37
CA MET A 158 0.22 -8.66 -13.17
C MET A 158 1.44 -7.75 -13.37
N ALA A 159 2.48 -8.22 -14.07
CA ALA A 159 3.65 -7.39 -14.36
C ALA A 159 3.32 -6.25 -15.32
N SER A 160 2.44 -6.47 -16.28
CA SER A 160 2.10 -5.47 -17.29
C SER A 160 1.36 -4.26 -16.74
N VAL A 161 0.56 -4.43 -15.67
CA VAL A 161 -0.18 -3.32 -15.06
C VAL A 161 0.72 -2.40 -14.21
N THR A 162 1.95 -2.84 -13.91
CA THR A 162 2.92 -2.07 -13.10
C THR A 162 3.90 -1.27 -13.94
N VAL A 163 3.64 -1.08 -15.23
CA VAL A 163 4.45 -0.28 -16.16
C VAL A 163 3.54 0.51 -17.09
N SER A 164 3.95 1.72 -17.44
CA SER A 164 3.23 2.58 -18.38
C SER A 164 3.71 2.37 -19.80
N GLY A 165 2.83 2.61 -20.76
CA GLY A 165 3.10 2.53 -22.20
C GLY A 165 3.06 1.10 -22.77
N GLU A 166 2.43 0.93 -23.93
CA GLU A 166 2.14 -0.38 -24.52
C GLU A 166 3.41 -1.21 -24.85
N THR A 167 4.49 -0.56 -25.25
CA THR A 167 5.77 -1.25 -25.50
C THR A 167 6.32 -1.87 -24.21
N ASN A 168 6.34 -1.11 -23.12
CA ASN A 168 6.80 -1.59 -21.82
C ASN A 168 5.91 -2.73 -21.28
N LYS A 169 4.59 -2.63 -21.46
CA LYS A 169 3.65 -3.69 -21.08
C LYS A 169 3.92 -4.98 -21.85
N ARG A 170 4.19 -4.89 -23.16
CA ARG A 170 4.55 -6.05 -23.99
C ARG A 170 5.86 -6.69 -23.53
N LEU A 171 6.89 -5.87 -23.28
CA LEU A 171 8.18 -6.35 -22.76
C LEU A 171 8.06 -6.99 -21.40
N ALA A 172 7.31 -6.37 -20.47
CA ALA A 172 7.05 -6.92 -19.14
C ALA A 172 6.34 -8.28 -19.21
N ARG A 173 5.31 -8.40 -20.06
CA ARG A 173 4.62 -9.69 -20.32
C ARG A 173 5.57 -10.76 -20.87
N ALA A 174 6.38 -10.42 -21.88
CA ALA A 174 7.33 -11.35 -22.47
C ALA A 174 8.37 -11.81 -21.45
N PHE A 175 8.97 -10.89 -20.71
CA PHE A 175 9.94 -11.19 -19.65
C PHE A 175 9.34 -12.12 -18.59
N MET A 176 8.14 -11.82 -18.09
CA MET A 176 7.49 -12.63 -17.05
C MET A 176 7.02 -14.00 -17.54
N LYS A 177 6.70 -14.14 -18.83
CA LYS A 177 6.41 -15.45 -19.41
C LYS A 177 7.66 -16.36 -19.43
N VAL A 178 8.85 -15.81 -19.57
CA VAL A 178 10.11 -16.56 -19.63
C VAL A 178 10.71 -16.75 -18.24
N PHE A 179 10.86 -15.64 -17.48
CA PHE A 179 11.61 -15.61 -16.22
C PHE A 179 10.71 -15.52 -14.97
N GLY A 180 9.40 -15.44 -15.13
CA GLY A 180 8.49 -15.20 -14.02
C GLY A 180 8.54 -16.24 -12.88
N ARG A 181 8.95 -17.48 -13.17
CA ARG A 181 9.14 -18.51 -12.13
C ARG A 181 10.28 -18.19 -11.16
N LEU A 182 11.28 -17.43 -11.61
CA LEU A 182 12.41 -17.01 -10.79
C LEU A 182 12.06 -15.81 -9.91
N VAL A 183 11.10 -14.98 -10.36
CA VAL A 183 10.73 -13.73 -9.70
C VAL A 183 9.55 -13.92 -8.74
N LEU A 184 8.52 -14.64 -9.18
CA LEU A 184 7.30 -14.88 -8.41
C LEU A 184 7.05 -16.38 -8.31
N LYS A 185 7.08 -16.92 -7.10
CA LYS A 185 6.74 -18.31 -6.84
C LYS A 185 5.27 -18.58 -7.18
N VAL A 186 4.98 -19.82 -7.48
CA VAL A 186 3.61 -20.30 -7.67
C VAL A 186 3.10 -20.78 -6.33
N PRO A 187 1.92 -20.34 -5.87
CA PRO A 187 1.35 -20.85 -4.63
C PRO A 187 1.01 -22.33 -4.77
N SER A 188 1.25 -23.08 -3.71
CA SER A 188 0.80 -24.49 -3.60
C SER A 188 -0.72 -24.55 -3.59
N ASP A 189 -1.36 -23.60 -2.91
CA ASP A 189 -2.81 -23.41 -2.86
C ASP A 189 -3.14 -21.96 -3.32
N PRO A 190 -3.99 -21.79 -4.34
CA PRO A 190 -4.41 -20.46 -4.78
C PRO A 190 -5.41 -19.78 -3.84
N GLN A 191 -5.92 -20.46 -2.81
CA GLN A 191 -7.06 -19.98 -2.03
C GLN A 191 -6.83 -18.60 -1.43
N ASP A 192 -5.69 -18.35 -0.79
CA ASP A 192 -5.39 -17.04 -0.20
C ASP A 192 -5.34 -15.91 -1.24
N PHE A 193 -4.79 -16.19 -2.42
CA PHE A 193 -4.79 -15.25 -3.53
C PHE A 193 -6.21 -14.95 -4.03
N LEU A 194 -7.03 -16.00 -4.22
CA LEU A 194 -8.41 -15.87 -4.68
C LEU A 194 -9.29 -15.14 -3.66
N THR A 195 -9.14 -15.47 -2.38
CA THR A 195 -9.84 -14.78 -1.29
C THR A 195 -9.44 -13.31 -1.20
N THR A 196 -8.16 -12.99 -1.40
CA THR A 196 -7.70 -11.58 -1.43
C THR A 196 -8.33 -10.80 -2.58
N LEU A 197 -8.41 -11.38 -3.79
CA LEU A 197 -9.05 -10.73 -4.93
C LEU A 197 -10.57 -10.58 -4.72
N GLU A 198 -11.22 -11.57 -4.13
CA GLU A 198 -12.64 -11.50 -3.80
C GLU A 198 -12.93 -10.38 -2.79
N ALA A 199 -12.11 -10.29 -1.75
CA ALA A 199 -12.18 -9.21 -0.78
C ALA A 199 -12.02 -7.83 -1.44
N ASP A 200 -11.06 -7.67 -2.34
CA ASP A 200 -10.79 -6.41 -3.04
C ASP A 200 -11.92 -6.04 -4.03
N LEU A 201 -12.53 -7.03 -4.70
CA LEU A 201 -13.71 -6.84 -5.54
C LEU A 201 -14.94 -6.37 -4.74
N GLY A 202 -15.05 -6.75 -3.47
CA GLY A 202 -16.08 -6.31 -2.55
C GLY A 202 -15.78 -4.99 -1.83
N HIS A 203 -14.57 -4.42 -2.04
CA HIS A 203 -14.16 -3.18 -1.38
C HIS A 203 -14.93 -1.97 -1.88
N ASP A 204 -15.64 -1.28 -0.97
CA ASP A 204 -16.20 0.05 -1.20
C ASP A 204 -16.34 0.81 0.13
N THR A 205 -15.52 1.85 0.29
CA THR A 205 -15.56 2.77 1.45
C THR A 205 -16.14 4.14 1.10
N SER A 206 -16.67 4.32 -0.13
CA SER A 206 -17.08 5.62 -0.65
C SER A 206 -18.16 6.34 0.19
N GLY A 207 -18.96 5.58 0.93
CA GLY A 207 -19.99 6.11 1.85
C GLY A 207 -19.46 6.47 3.23
N ARG A 208 -18.23 6.06 3.59
CA ARG A 208 -17.68 6.19 4.93
C ARG A 208 -16.41 7.02 5.04
N LEU A 209 -15.87 7.51 3.90
CA LEU A 209 -14.59 8.25 3.88
C LEU A 209 -14.54 9.45 4.83
N GLY A 210 -15.69 10.11 5.07
CA GLY A 210 -15.79 11.20 6.02
C GLY A 210 -15.59 10.81 7.50
N GLU A 211 -15.57 9.51 7.81
CA GLU A 211 -15.32 8.99 9.15
C GLU A 211 -13.81 8.81 9.43
N ILE A 212 -12.95 8.86 8.40
CA ILE A 212 -11.50 8.74 8.56
C ILE A 212 -10.95 10.01 9.21
N SER A 213 -10.53 9.89 10.47
CA SER A 213 -10.00 11.01 11.27
C SER A 213 -8.48 11.16 11.16
N ALA A 214 -7.77 10.13 10.73
CA ALA A 214 -6.33 10.17 10.59
C ALA A 214 -5.90 11.09 9.44
N PRO A 215 -4.88 11.97 9.62
CA PRO A 215 -4.29 12.70 8.52
C PRO A 215 -3.91 11.75 7.39
N SER A 216 -4.28 12.09 6.15
CA SER A 216 -4.21 11.15 5.04
C SER A 216 -3.49 11.72 3.83
N LEU A 217 -2.63 10.90 3.21
CA LEU A 217 -2.00 11.19 1.92
C LEU A 217 -2.43 10.16 0.89
N ILE A 218 -2.99 10.62 -0.21
CA ILE A 218 -3.32 9.78 -1.36
C ILE A 218 -2.30 10.04 -2.48
N ILE A 219 -1.63 8.98 -2.97
CA ILE A 219 -0.70 9.05 -4.09
C ILE A 219 -1.23 8.15 -5.20
N GLY A 220 -1.51 8.72 -6.36
CA GLY A 220 -2.05 7.98 -7.48
C GLY A 220 -1.58 8.51 -8.83
N GLY A 221 -1.79 7.74 -9.89
CA GLY A 221 -1.50 8.10 -11.27
C GLY A 221 -2.77 8.42 -12.06
N SER A 222 -2.70 9.40 -12.96
CA SER A 222 -3.84 9.79 -13.79
C SER A 222 -4.28 8.70 -14.79
N GLU A 223 -3.39 7.74 -15.09
CA GLU A 223 -3.65 6.62 -16.01
C GLU A 223 -3.77 5.27 -15.28
N ASP A 224 -4.09 5.27 -13.98
CA ASP A 224 -4.24 4.03 -13.21
C ASP A 224 -5.53 3.30 -13.61
N PRO A 225 -5.46 2.08 -14.17
CA PRO A 225 -6.64 1.34 -14.59
C PRO A 225 -7.46 0.80 -13.41
N PHE A 226 -6.83 0.60 -12.23
CA PHE A 226 -7.52 0.07 -11.05
C PHE A 226 -8.23 1.16 -10.25
N PHE A 227 -7.57 2.32 -10.10
CA PHE A 227 -8.05 3.43 -9.31
C PHE A 227 -7.96 4.70 -10.14
N SER A 228 -8.98 4.94 -10.96
CA SER A 228 -9.03 6.09 -11.86
C SER A 228 -8.81 7.42 -11.14
N GLU A 229 -8.37 8.44 -11.88
CA GLU A 229 -8.16 9.78 -11.35
C GLU A 229 -9.40 10.30 -10.59
N ASP A 230 -10.61 10.09 -11.12
CA ASP A 230 -11.86 10.50 -10.48
C ASP A 230 -12.06 9.82 -9.11
N LEU A 231 -11.69 8.53 -8.99
CA LEU A 231 -11.78 7.82 -7.73
C LEU A 231 -10.74 8.31 -6.72
N LEU A 232 -9.53 8.62 -7.18
CA LEU A 232 -8.47 9.20 -6.34
C LEU A 232 -8.88 10.59 -5.82
N ARG A 233 -9.39 11.46 -6.69
CA ARG A 233 -9.91 12.79 -6.32
C ARG A 233 -11.07 12.68 -5.35
N LYS A 234 -12.07 11.85 -5.65
CA LYS A 234 -13.21 11.59 -4.77
C LYS A 234 -12.78 11.08 -3.39
N THR A 235 -11.75 10.21 -3.33
CA THR A 235 -11.23 9.70 -2.06
C THR A 235 -10.61 10.83 -1.24
N ALA A 236 -9.78 11.67 -1.86
CA ALA A 236 -9.13 12.78 -1.19
C ALA A 236 -10.12 13.87 -0.75
N GLU A 237 -11.12 14.19 -1.57
CA GLU A 237 -12.13 15.20 -1.27
C GLU A 237 -13.05 14.82 -0.10
N LYS A 238 -13.29 13.53 0.09
CA LYS A 238 -14.21 13.05 1.13
C LYS A 238 -13.55 12.76 2.47
N ILE A 239 -12.24 12.55 2.52
CA ILE A 239 -11.50 12.39 3.78
C ILE A 239 -11.21 13.78 4.33
N PRO A 240 -11.62 14.14 5.56
CA PRO A 240 -11.56 15.50 6.09
C PRO A 240 -10.16 16.13 6.10
N ASP A 241 -9.13 15.35 6.44
CA ASP A 241 -7.74 15.82 6.46
C ASP A 241 -6.91 15.00 5.47
N ALA A 242 -7.10 15.27 4.17
CA ALA A 242 -6.43 14.55 3.12
C ALA A 242 -5.71 15.45 2.12
N THR A 243 -4.57 14.98 1.66
CA THR A 243 -3.80 15.57 0.56
C THR A 243 -3.69 14.58 -0.59
N LEU A 244 -3.95 15.03 -1.83
CA LEU A 244 -3.75 14.25 -3.05
C LEU A 244 -2.43 14.63 -3.73
N ARG A 245 -1.63 13.64 -4.10
CA ARG A 245 -0.50 13.74 -5.01
C ARG A 245 -0.80 12.91 -6.27
N LEU A 246 -1.30 13.57 -7.29
CA LEU A 246 -1.59 12.96 -8.58
C LEU A 246 -0.37 13.08 -9.50
N TYR A 247 0.03 11.95 -10.13
CA TYR A 247 1.16 11.89 -11.05
C TYR A 247 0.65 11.69 -12.46
N GLU A 248 0.82 12.74 -13.29
CA GLU A 248 0.37 12.75 -14.66
C GLU A 248 1.10 11.74 -15.55
N GLY A 249 0.36 11.07 -16.43
CA GLY A 249 0.89 10.12 -17.40
C GLY A 249 1.47 8.85 -16.79
N VAL A 250 1.08 8.51 -15.58
CA VAL A 250 1.53 7.31 -14.87
C VAL A 250 0.34 6.45 -14.47
N GLY A 251 0.46 5.14 -14.65
CA GLY A 251 -0.53 4.16 -14.23
C GLY A 251 -0.28 3.60 -12.83
N HIS A 252 -0.59 2.33 -12.65
CA HIS A 252 -0.46 1.61 -11.37
C HIS A 252 1.00 1.38 -10.93
N GLY A 253 1.97 1.76 -11.76
CA GLY A 253 3.39 1.50 -11.58
C GLY A 253 4.18 2.53 -10.77
N ILE A 254 3.54 3.51 -10.12
CA ILE A 254 4.21 4.60 -9.38
C ILE A 254 5.38 4.12 -8.50
N PRO A 255 5.26 3.05 -7.68
CA PRO A 255 6.35 2.61 -6.82
C PRO A 255 7.63 2.22 -7.58
N LYS A 256 7.52 1.90 -8.87
CA LYS A 256 8.66 1.58 -9.74
C LYS A 256 9.06 2.77 -10.61
N GLU A 257 8.10 3.38 -11.30
CA GLU A 257 8.34 4.40 -12.32
C GLU A 257 8.66 5.78 -11.75
N ARG A 258 8.14 6.08 -10.58
CA ARG A 258 8.32 7.38 -9.88
C ARG A 258 8.85 7.20 -8.45
N LYS A 259 9.62 6.13 -8.21
CA LYS A 259 10.08 5.71 -6.88
C LYS A 259 10.59 6.87 -6.03
N ARG A 260 11.54 7.66 -6.54
CA ARG A 260 12.15 8.76 -5.77
C ARG A 260 11.13 9.82 -5.38
N ARG A 261 10.19 10.13 -6.27
CA ARG A 261 9.20 11.19 -6.06
C ARG A 261 8.17 10.76 -5.03
N TYR A 262 7.59 9.55 -5.16
CA TYR A 262 6.62 9.10 -4.18
C TYR A 262 7.23 8.93 -2.79
N GLU A 263 8.50 8.46 -2.71
CA GLU A 263 9.21 8.39 -1.43
C GLU A 263 9.43 9.78 -0.81
N GLN A 264 9.71 10.80 -1.61
CA GLN A 264 9.86 12.18 -1.14
C GLN A 264 8.54 12.73 -0.62
N ASP A 265 7.45 12.58 -1.40
CA ASP A 265 6.13 13.06 -1.01
C ASP A 265 5.62 12.34 0.27
N ALA A 266 5.83 11.03 0.36
CA ALA A 266 5.45 10.25 1.53
C ALA A 266 6.30 10.60 2.78
N LEU A 267 7.62 10.79 2.63
CA LEU A 267 8.49 11.19 3.74
C LEU A 267 8.15 12.60 4.24
N ALA A 268 7.92 13.55 3.35
CA ALA A 268 7.52 14.90 3.74
C ALA A 268 6.21 14.88 4.55
N PHE A 269 5.23 14.10 4.09
CA PHE A 269 3.99 13.93 4.83
C PHE A 269 4.20 13.26 6.19
N LEU A 270 4.99 12.21 6.25
CA LEU A 270 5.30 11.52 7.52
C LEU A 270 6.02 12.45 8.50
N ASP A 271 6.95 13.28 8.02
CA ASP A 271 7.72 14.21 8.85
C ASP A 271 6.84 15.31 9.47
N ASP A 272 5.79 15.75 8.74
CA ASP A 272 4.81 16.71 9.24
C ASP A 272 3.90 16.10 10.34
N HIS A 273 3.84 14.76 10.44
CA HIS A 273 2.97 14.03 11.37
C HIS A 273 3.76 13.15 12.34
N ARG A 274 5.06 13.41 12.55
CA ARG A 274 5.87 12.72 13.56
C ARG A 274 5.41 13.06 14.97
N GLY A 275 5.34 12.01 15.79
CA GLY A 275 5.12 12.05 17.23
C GLY A 275 4.12 13.09 17.69
N GLY A 276 2.95 12.73 18.14
CA GLY A 276 1.85 13.55 18.61
C GLY A 276 2.18 14.80 19.45
N SER A 277 3.03 15.66 18.93
CA SER A 277 3.12 17.05 19.32
C SER A 277 2.13 17.84 18.46
N SER A 278 0.84 17.70 18.76
CA SER A 278 -0.13 18.74 18.46
C SER A 278 0.26 20.02 19.23
N GLY A 279 1.44 20.52 18.93
CA GLY A 279 1.76 21.93 19.12
C GLY A 279 0.87 22.69 18.17
N GLN A 280 -0.21 23.21 18.71
CA GLN A 280 -1.07 24.21 18.15
C GLN A 280 -0.20 25.28 17.49
N ARG A 281 0.11 25.12 16.20
CA ARG A 281 0.73 26.21 15.41
C ARG A 281 -0.33 27.26 15.25
N ASP A 282 -0.17 28.27 16.11
CA ASP A 282 -0.90 29.54 16.13
C ASP A 282 -0.98 30.11 14.70
N ARG A 283 -2.15 29.96 14.05
CA ARG A 283 -2.44 30.57 12.74
C ARG A 283 -2.86 32.01 12.95
N THR A 284 -2.04 32.81 13.68
CA THR A 284 -2.23 34.24 13.81
C THR A 284 -0.96 34.98 13.43
N THR A 285 -0.75 35.15 12.13
CA THR A 285 0.09 36.25 11.63
C THR A 285 -0.75 37.04 10.63
N PRO A 286 -1.29 38.19 10.98
CA PRO A 286 -1.97 39.02 10.00
C PRO A 286 -0.93 39.67 9.08
N SER A 287 -1.16 39.55 7.79
CA SER A 287 -0.48 40.25 6.73
C SER A 287 -0.41 41.75 7.02
N ARG A 288 0.78 42.26 7.29
CA ARG A 288 1.08 43.70 7.31
C ARG A 288 1.08 44.24 5.89
N THR A 289 -0.04 44.81 5.49
CA THR A 289 -0.10 45.74 4.36
C THR A 289 0.77 46.98 4.66
N LYS A 290 1.91 47.11 4.01
CA LYS A 290 2.63 48.39 3.95
C LYS A 290 1.99 49.25 2.85
N GLY A 291 1.23 50.25 3.25
CA GLY A 291 0.92 51.39 2.38
C GLY A 291 2.19 52.13 2.04
N MET A 292 2.34 52.45 0.80
CA MET A 292 3.28 53.47 0.31
C MET A 292 2.51 54.68 -0.17
N ARG A 293 2.92 55.82 0.36
CA ARG A 293 2.63 57.14 -0.21
C ARG A 293 3.48 57.35 -1.47
#